data_27776cd8f3fec8d4ef43bd3285ef9266
#
_entry.id   27776cd8f3fec8d4ef43bd3285ef9266
#
_cell.length_a   1.000
_cell.length_b   1.000
_cell.length_c   1.000
_cell.angle_alpha   90.00
_cell.angle_beta   90.00
_cell.angle_gamma   90.00
#
_symmetry.space_group_name_H-M   'P 1'
#
loop_
_entity.id
_entity.type
_entity.pdbx_description
1 polymer ?
#
loop_
_entity_poly.entity_id
_entity_poly.type
_entity_poly.pdbx_seq_one_letter_code
_entity_poly.pdbx_strand_id
1 'polypeptide(L)'
;MSARDRLAEERRRAVSRLAALRADHRGFVEASRDTNADDEHDPEGATIAFERAQVGALVRQAEEHLAAVDAALARVAARTYGVCTTCGTMIPEGRLEVRPTAATCVACATSAGGPRRG
;
A
#
# COMPACT_ATOMS: atom_id res chain seq x y z
N MET A 1 10.55 1.66 21.67
CA MET A 1 10.32 2.43 20.42
C MET A 1 8.89 2.94 20.40
N SER A 2 8.71 4.23 20.20
CA SER A 2 7.38 4.83 20.17
C SER A 2 6.62 4.48 18.87
N ALA A 3 5.31 4.71 18.87
CA ALA A 3 4.51 4.54 17.67
C ALA A 3 5.03 5.42 16.54
N ARG A 4 5.38 6.66 16.86
CA ARG A 4 5.94 7.59 15.87
C ARG A 4 7.23 7.04 15.26
N ASP A 5 8.11 6.47 16.08
CA ASP A 5 9.37 5.92 15.59
C ASP A 5 9.14 4.72 14.69
N ARG A 6 8.21 3.84 15.07
CA ARG A 6 7.86 2.68 14.25
C ARG A 6 7.29 3.09 12.90
N LEU A 7 6.42 4.09 12.92
CA LEU A 7 5.80 4.60 11.69
C LEU A 7 6.81 5.33 10.81
N ALA A 8 7.72 6.08 11.41
CA ALA A 8 8.77 6.76 10.65
C ALA A 8 9.70 5.76 9.96
N GLU A 9 10.02 4.66 10.65
CA GLU A 9 10.81 3.57 10.07
C GLU A 9 10.05 2.90 8.93
N GLU A 10 8.77 2.62 9.15
CA GLU A 10 7.91 2.04 8.12
C GLU A 10 7.81 2.95 6.90
N ARG A 11 7.75 4.26 7.14
CA ARG A 11 7.71 5.22 6.03
C ARG A 11 8.97 5.15 5.18
N ARG A 12 10.13 5.06 5.81
CA ARG A 12 11.40 4.94 5.08
C ARG A 12 11.40 3.69 4.20
N ARG A 13 10.95 2.57 4.75
CA ARG A 13 10.85 1.32 3.98
C ARG A 13 9.84 1.44 2.84
N ALA A 14 8.71 2.07 3.11
CA ALA A 14 7.67 2.24 2.09
C ALA A 14 8.14 3.14 0.94
N VAL A 15 8.82 4.23 1.25
CA VAL A 15 9.36 5.13 0.22
C VAL A 15 10.40 4.40 -0.64
N SER A 16 11.29 3.65 0.00
CA SER A 16 12.34 2.90 -0.70
C SER A 16 11.73 1.83 -1.62
N ARG A 17 10.75 1.09 -1.10
CA ARG A 17 10.07 0.06 -1.88
C ARG A 17 9.34 0.67 -3.08
N LEU A 18 8.64 1.77 -2.86
CA LEU A 18 7.90 2.44 -3.94
C LEU A 18 8.84 2.93 -5.03
N ALA A 19 9.98 3.49 -4.64
CA ALA A 19 10.98 3.96 -5.62
C ALA A 19 11.50 2.79 -6.46
N ALA A 20 11.79 1.65 -5.82
CA ALA A 20 12.26 0.45 -6.52
C ALA A 20 11.19 -0.07 -7.49
N LEU A 21 9.94 -0.13 -7.04
CA LEU A 21 8.85 -0.60 -7.88
C LEU A 21 8.59 0.32 -9.07
N ARG A 22 8.69 1.62 -8.86
CA ARG A 22 8.55 2.59 -9.96
C ARG A 22 9.66 2.45 -10.98
N ALA A 23 10.88 2.19 -10.53
CA ALA A 23 12.01 1.97 -11.44
C ALA A 23 11.78 0.71 -12.29
N ASP A 24 11.31 -0.38 -11.65
CA ASP A 24 10.97 -1.61 -12.36
C ASP A 24 9.86 -1.37 -13.36
N HIS A 25 8.83 -0.63 -12.96
CA HIS A 25 7.70 -0.32 -13.84
C HIS A 25 8.14 0.47 -15.07
N ARG A 26 9.02 1.44 -14.90
CA ARG A 26 9.57 2.21 -16.02
C ARG A 26 10.33 1.29 -16.98
N GLY A 27 11.10 0.35 -16.44
CA GLY A 27 11.81 -0.63 -17.25
C GLY A 27 10.87 -1.46 -18.10
N PHE A 28 9.78 -1.93 -17.54
CA PHE A 28 8.78 -2.69 -18.29
C PHE A 28 8.05 -1.83 -19.32
N VAL A 29 7.78 -0.58 -19.00
CA VAL A 29 7.15 0.34 -19.96
C VAL A 29 8.07 0.57 -21.15
N GLU A 30 9.35 0.78 -20.92
CA GLU A 30 10.31 0.97 -21.99
C GLU A 30 10.47 -0.30 -22.83
N ALA A 31 10.55 -1.46 -22.20
CA ALA A 31 10.60 -2.74 -22.90
C ALA A 31 9.35 -2.96 -23.75
N SER A 32 8.18 -2.55 -23.26
CA SER A 32 6.94 -2.62 -24.04
C SER A 32 6.95 -1.73 -25.26
N ARG A 33 7.59 -0.58 -25.19
CA ARG A 33 7.73 0.32 -26.34
C ARG A 33 8.62 -0.27 -27.42
N ASP A 34 9.69 -0.94 -27.00
CA ASP A 34 10.64 -1.55 -27.92
C ASP A 34 10.06 -2.81 -28.58
N THR A 35 9.05 -3.41 -27.96
CA THR A 35 8.37 -4.55 -28.54
C THR A 35 7.44 -4.08 -29.65
N ASN A 36 7.55 -4.72 -30.80
CA ASN A 36 6.72 -4.33 -31.94
C ASN A 36 5.25 -4.65 -31.68
N ALA A 37 4.44 -3.61 -31.57
CA ALA A 37 3.02 -3.75 -31.28
C ALA A 37 2.26 -4.44 -32.40
N ASP A 38 2.82 -4.49 -33.62
CA ASP A 38 2.17 -5.13 -34.76
C ASP A 38 2.33 -6.64 -34.74
N ASP A 39 3.21 -7.16 -33.90
CA ASP A 39 3.41 -8.59 -33.79
C ASP A 39 2.49 -9.19 -32.74
N GLU A 40 1.30 -9.55 -33.16
CA GLU A 40 0.27 -10.10 -32.30
C GLU A 40 0.64 -11.49 -31.74
N HIS A 41 1.64 -12.12 -32.31
CA HIS A 41 2.06 -13.46 -31.93
C HIS A 41 3.38 -13.47 -31.16
N ASP A 42 3.81 -12.33 -30.68
CA ASP A 42 5.05 -12.21 -29.93
C ASP A 42 4.84 -12.63 -28.47
N PRO A 43 5.24 -13.85 -28.09
CA PRO A 43 5.07 -14.30 -26.71
C PRO A 43 5.90 -13.50 -25.73
N GLU A 44 7.04 -12.97 -26.17
CA GLU A 44 7.88 -12.12 -25.32
C GLU A 44 7.18 -10.80 -25.01
N GLY A 45 6.54 -10.19 -26.01
CA GLY A 45 5.77 -8.98 -25.81
C GLY A 45 4.60 -9.18 -24.87
N ALA A 46 3.90 -10.29 -24.98
CA ALA A 46 2.79 -10.62 -24.09
C ALA A 46 3.27 -10.80 -22.65
N THR A 47 4.41 -11.44 -22.44
CA THR A 47 5.01 -11.64 -21.12
C THR A 47 5.39 -10.29 -20.50
N ILE A 48 6.02 -9.42 -21.28
CA ILE A 48 6.40 -8.07 -20.83
C ILE A 48 5.16 -7.28 -20.41
N ALA A 49 4.11 -7.34 -21.21
CA ALA A 49 2.86 -6.64 -20.90
C ALA A 49 2.22 -7.15 -19.60
N PHE A 50 2.25 -8.45 -19.38
CA PHE A 50 1.74 -9.06 -18.16
C PHE A 50 2.55 -8.60 -16.95
N GLU A 51 3.88 -8.64 -17.05
CA GLU A 51 4.74 -8.22 -15.96
C GLU A 51 4.61 -6.73 -15.67
N ARG A 52 4.47 -5.91 -16.71
CA ARG A 52 4.21 -4.48 -16.54
C ARG A 52 2.94 -4.24 -15.74
N ALA A 53 1.87 -4.95 -16.09
CA ALA A 53 0.59 -4.82 -15.38
C ALA A 53 0.72 -5.24 -13.92
N GLN A 54 1.45 -6.32 -13.67
CA GLN A 54 1.69 -6.82 -12.33
C GLN A 54 2.47 -5.83 -11.48
N VAL A 55 3.57 -5.29 -12.00
CA VAL A 55 4.36 -4.31 -11.28
C VAL A 55 3.57 -3.02 -11.09
N GLY A 56 2.76 -2.63 -12.09
CA GLY A 56 1.88 -1.47 -11.96
C GLY A 56 0.90 -1.61 -10.81
N ALA A 57 0.35 -2.81 -10.62
CA ALA A 57 -0.53 -3.07 -9.48
C ALA A 57 0.21 -2.96 -8.15
N LEU A 58 1.46 -3.45 -8.10
CA LEU A 58 2.29 -3.34 -6.90
C LEU A 58 2.65 -1.88 -6.60
N VAL A 59 2.89 -1.08 -7.62
CA VAL A 59 3.12 0.37 -7.44
C VAL A 59 1.92 1.01 -6.76
N ARG A 60 0.72 0.75 -7.27
CA ARG A 60 -0.50 1.32 -6.68
C ARG A 60 -0.69 0.87 -5.22
N GLN A 61 -0.43 -0.39 -4.94
CA GLN A 61 -0.52 -0.93 -3.59
C GLN A 61 0.50 -0.25 -2.65
N ALA A 62 1.72 -0.04 -3.14
CA ALA A 62 2.75 0.65 -2.37
C ALA A 62 2.42 2.12 -2.13
N GLU A 63 1.81 2.78 -3.10
CA GLU A 63 1.34 4.16 -2.94
C GLU A 63 0.25 4.25 -1.87
N GLU A 64 -0.69 3.32 -1.88
CA GLU A 64 -1.76 3.26 -0.88
C GLU A 64 -1.18 3.00 0.51
N HIS A 65 -0.18 2.12 0.60
CA HIS A 65 0.47 1.84 1.88
C HIS A 65 1.20 3.07 2.42
N LEU A 66 1.93 3.79 1.56
CA LEU A 66 2.61 5.02 1.97
C LEU A 66 1.60 6.07 2.46
N ALA A 67 0.48 6.21 1.76
CA ALA A 67 -0.58 7.12 2.18
C ALA A 67 -1.14 6.72 3.54
N ALA A 68 -1.30 5.43 3.80
CA ALA A 68 -1.77 4.93 5.09
C ALA A 68 -0.77 5.22 6.20
N VAL A 69 0.53 5.09 5.92
CA VAL A 69 1.58 5.42 6.88
C VAL A 69 1.55 6.92 7.20
N ASP A 70 1.44 7.76 6.18
CA ASP A 70 1.38 9.21 6.37
C ASP A 70 0.12 9.61 7.16
N ALA A 71 -1.01 8.98 6.89
CA ALA A 71 -2.23 9.23 7.66
C ALA A 71 -2.06 8.83 9.13
N ALA A 72 -1.39 7.70 9.38
CA ALA A 72 -1.13 7.26 10.75
C ALA A 72 -0.20 8.24 11.49
N LEU A 73 0.82 8.74 10.81
CA LEU A 73 1.71 9.75 11.39
C LEU A 73 0.94 11.04 11.72
N ALA A 74 0.00 11.42 10.86
CA ALA A 74 -0.84 12.59 11.12
C ALA A 74 -1.71 12.37 12.37
N ARG A 75 -2.20 11.16 12.59
CA ARG A 75 -2.97 10.85 13.79
C ARG A 75 -2.09 10.88 15.05
N VAL A 76 -0.83 10.45 14.94
CA VAL A 76 0.11 10.57 16.07
C VAL A 76 0.27 12.04 16.44
N ALA A 77 0.48 12.90 15.45
CA ALA A 77 0.62 14.34 15.67
C ALA A 77 -0.65 14.95 16.27
N ALA A 78 -1.80 14.48 15.85
CA ALA A 78 -3.10 14.96 16.35
C ALA A 78 -3.50 14.30 17.68
N ARG A 79 -2.72 13.36 18.18
CA ARG A 79 -2.99 12.60 19.41
C ARG A 79 -4.26 11.75 19.34
N THR A 80 -4.56 11.27 18.15
CA THR A 80 -5.71 10.37 17.91
C THR A 80 -5.26 9.00 17.46
N TYR A 81 -3.96 8.75 17.40
CA TYR A 81 -3.45 7.46 17.02
C TYR A 81 -3.87 6.40 18.03
N GLY A 82 -4.31 5.24 17.54
CA GLY A 82 -4.76 4.15 18.40
C GLY A 82 -6.24 4.21 18.77
N VAL A 83 -6.94 5.23 18.28
CA VAL A 83 -8.40 5.34 18.47
C VAL A 83 -9.07 4.96 17.17
N CYS A 84 -10.01 4.04 17.23
CA CYS A 84 -10.76 3.63 16.04
C CYS A 84 -11.50 4.82 15.44
N THR A 85 -11.26 5.10 14.17
CA THR A 85 -11.87 6.25 13.50
C THR A 85 -13.36 6.08 13.25
N THR A 86 -13.87 4.86 13.36
CA THR A 86 -15.27 4.55 13.12
C THR A 86 -16.09 4.55 14.40
N CYS A 87 -15.63 3.84 15.45
CA CYS A 87 -16.41 3.68 16.67
C CYS A 87 -15.83 4.39 17.88
N GLY A 88 -14.61 4.93 17.79
CA GLY A 88 -14.00 5.67 18.88
C GLY A 88 -13.40 4.85 19.99
N THR A 89 -13.46 3.53 19.92
CA THR A 89 -12.82 2.68 20.93
C THR A 89 -11.32 2.58 20.71
N MET A 90 -10.60 2.22 21.76
CA MET A 90 -9.16 2.02 21.66
C MET A 90 -8.87 0.77 20.83
N ILE A 91 -7.95 0.91 19.88
CA ILE A 91 -7.46 -0.22 19.11
C ILE A 91 -6.46 -0.97 20.01
N PRO A 92 -6.59 -2.31 20.12
CA PRO A 92 -5.66 -3.07 20.97
C PRO A 92 -4.21 -2.88 20.51
N GLU A 93 -3.32 -2.79 21.48
CA GLU A 93 -1.90 -2.56 21.21
C GLU A 93 -1.30 -3.67 20.36
N GLY A 94 -1.71 -4.92 20.59
CA GLY A 94 -1.24 -6.04 19.77
C GLY A 94 -1.59 -5.88 18.30
N ARG A 95 -2.74 -5.30 17.99
CA ARG A 95 -3.11 -5.03 16.61
C ARG A 95 -2.23 -3.94 16.00
N LEU A 96 -1.93 -2.90 16.77
CA LEU A 96 -1.07 -1.81 16.32
C LEU A 96 0.38 -2.25 16.12
N GLU A 97 0.84 -3.22 16.90
CA GLU A 97 2.18 -3.78 16.70
C GLU A 97 2.29 -4.53 15.38
N VAL A 98 1.26 -5.28 15.02
CA VAL A 98 1.22 -6.05 13.78
C VAL A 98 0.89 -5.15 12.59
N ARG A 99 -0.03 -4.21 12.79
CA ARG A 99 -0.48 -3.28 11.75
C ARG A 99 -0.42 -1.85 12.26
N PRO A 100 0.75 -1.23 12.22
CA PRO A 100 0.90 0.13 12.76
C PRO A 100 0.02 1.19 12.08
N THR A 101 -0.43 0.93 10.85
CA THR A 101 -1.30 1.85 10.12
C THR A 101 -2.78 1.61 10.39
N ALA A 102 -3.14 0.65 11.25
CA ALA A 102 -4.53 0.36 11.52
C ALA A 102 -5.26 1.60 12.04
N ALA A 103 -6.34 1.96 11.38
CA ALA A 103 -7.17 3.10 11.75
C ALA A 103 -8.47 2.68 12.41
N THR A 104 -8.79 1.38 12.38
CA THR A 104 -10.04 0.85 12.91
C THR A 104 -9.75 -0.39 13.76
N CYS A 105 -10.65 -0.66 14.70
CA CYS A 105 -10.61 -1.92 15.44
C CYS A 105 -11.02 -3.07 14.53
N VAL A 106 -10.78 -4.30 14.98
CA VAL A 106 -11.08 -5.49 14.17
C VAL A 106 -12.55 -5.55 13.79
N ALA A 107 -13.43 -5.26 14.73
CA ALA A 107 -14.87 -5.30 14.46
C ALA A 107 -15.28 -4.33 13.35
N CYS A 108 -14.77 -3.08 13.39
CA CYS A 108 -15.09 -2.09 12.36
C CYS A 108 -14.43 -2.43 11.02
N ALA A 109 -13.19 -2.94 11.05
CA ALA A 109 -12.50 -3.35 9.83
C ALA A 109 -13.25 -4.51 9.15
N THR A 110 -13.72 -5.46 9.93
CA THR A 110 -14.48 -6.60 9.41
C THR A 110 -15.80 -6.14 8.82
N SER A 111 -16.51 -5.24 9.50
CA SER A 111 -17.76 -4.67 8.98
C SER A 111 -17.56 -3.92 7.67
N ALA A 112 -16.51 -3.12 7.60
CA ALA A 112 -16.22 -2.35 6.39
C ALA A 112 -15.82 -3.25 5.23
N GLY A 113 -15.12 -4.35 5.52
CA GLY A 113 -14.67 -5.29 4.49
C GLY A 113 -15.69 -6.34 4.12
N GLY A 114 -16.78 -6.46 4.88
CA GLY A 114 -17.81 -7.46 4.63
C GLY A 114 -18.89 -6.98 3.69
N PRO A 115 -19.83 -7.87 3.32
CA PRO A 115 -20.95 -7.48 2.48
C PRO A 115 -21.75 -6.39 3.18
N ARG A 116 -22.12 -5.41 2.43
CA ARG A 116 -22.94 -4.33 2.95
C ARG A 116 -24.33 -4.84 3.25
N ARG A 117 -24.77 -4.60 4.45
CA ARG A 117 -26.14 -4.88 4.80
C ARG A 117 -26.92 -3.62 4.56
N GLY A 118 -27.84 -3.76 3.67
CA GLY A 118 -28.61 -2.65 3.18
C GLY A 118 -29.42 -1.94 4.24
#